data_e052ae169f920c7516705776a79d7a6f
#
_entry.id   e052ae169f920c7516705776a79d7a6f
#
_cell.length_a   1.000
_cell.length_b   1.000
_cell.length_c   1.000
_cell.angle_alpha   90.00
_cell.angle_beta   90.00
_cell.angle_gamma   90.00
#
_symmetry.space_group_name_H-M   'P 1'
#
loop_
_entity.id
_entity.type
_entity.pdbx_description
1 polymer ?
#
loop_
_entity_poly.entity_id
_entity_poly.type
_entity_poly.pdbx_seq_one_letter_code
_entity_poly.pdbx_strand_id
1 'polypeptide(L)'
;MAHLATYVGCIWTAPVADDGTITGPWLELGEAHPLSIQLQDEDPTTIKGRTCKTRGLVIGSKPNPGSATGSLTLHEYTTANVAKALKGLVSVNAGAGSTLTNQEVHLKGLGEYVEVGSELLSGVTVTDAGGTELHEGVDYSINLTLGLIAAQADAVANTTVKISATVAEDKAGRVTIGAGQSMRVAIKGDLINEYSDEHVRVFLRKCLISSNAEINFVSNEDTDHETIELKLTPEIPTGQSDYGHIDGLPLR
;
A
#
# COMPACT_ATOMS: atom_id res chain seq x y z
N MET A 1 -41.53 0.36 9.93
CA MET A 1 -40.39 0.76 10.79
C MET A 1 -39.29 1.25 9.86
N ALA A 2 -38.60 2.31 10.22
CA ALA A 2 -37.42 2.71 9.48
C ALA A 2 -36.31 1.68 9.79
N HIS A 3 -35.71 1.10 8.77
CA HIS A 3 -34.54 0.25 8.92
C HIS A 3 -33.30 1.15 8.96
N LEU A 4 -32.82 1.44 10.17
CA LEU A 4 -31.55 2.12 10.38
C LEU A 4 -30.44 1.10 10.20
N ALA A 5 -29.37 1.49 9.52
CA ALA A 5 -28.22 0.62 9.28
C ALA A 5 -26.91 1.40 9.42
N THR A 6 -26.08 0.95 10.34
CA THR A 6 -24.66 1.27 10.42
C THR A 6 -23.93 -0.07 10.48
N TYR A 7 -22.98 -0.26 9.61
CA TYR A 7 -22.31 -1.54 9.48
C TYR A 7 -20.87 -1.43 9.98
N VAL A 8 -20.48 -2.44 10.77
CA VAL A 8 -19.10 -2.71 11.18
C VAL A 8 -18.73 -4.12 10.79
N GLY A 9 -17.49 -4.44 10.56
CA GLY A 9 -17.10 -5.81 10.21
C GLY A 9 -15.73 -5.92 9.58
N CYS A 10 -15.42 -7.13 9.13
CA CYS A 10 -14.13 -7.48 8.57
C CYS A 10 -14.19 -7.59 7.04
N ILE A 11 -13.09 -7.23 6.39
CA ILE A 11 -12.96 -7.27 4.94
C ILE A 11 -11.77 -8.16 4.56
N TRP A 12 -12.01 -9.09 3.65
CA TRP A 12 -11.00 -9.99 3.10
C TRP A 12 -10.81 -9.75 1.61
N THR A 13 -9.59 -9.94 1.16
CA THR A 13 -9.25 -9.91 -0.26
C THR A 13 -8.53 -11.18 -0.68
N ALA A 14 -8.77 -11.64 -1.90
CA ALA A 14 -8.01 -12.72 -2.52
C ALA A 14 -7.63 -12.33 -3.95
N PRO A 15 -6.43 -12.67 -4.43
CA PRO A 15 -6.04 -12.42 -5.82
C PRO A 15 -6.90 -13.24 -6.77
N VAL A 16 -7.26 -12.65 -7.91
CA VAL A 16 -8.09 -13.31 -8.94
C VAL A 16 -7.45 -13.21 -10.31
N ALA A 17 -7.69 -14.21 -11.13
CA ALA A 17 -7.39 -14.21 -12.56
C ALA A 17 -8.42 -13.36 -13.35
N ASP A 18 -8.19 -13.18 -14.65
CA ASP A 18 -9.06 -12.37 -15.51
C ASP A 18 -10.48 -12.93 -15.66
N ASP A 19 -10.65 -14.23 -15.50
CA ASP A 19 -11.94 -14.92 -15.51
C ASP A 19 -12.68 -14.86 -14.17
N GLY A 20 -12.08 -14.25 -13.13
CA GLY A 20 -12.62 -14.18 -11.78
C GLY A 20 -12.32 -15.38 -10.90
N THR A 21 -11.52 -16.33 -11.37
CA THR A 21 -11.07 -17.48 -10.58
C THR A 21 -10.11 -17.00 -9.47
N ILE A 22 -10.36 -17.41 -8.23
CA ILE A 22 -9.50 -17.09 -7.09
C ILE A 22 -8.20 -17.89 -7.22
N THR A 23 -7.06 -17.17 -7.23
CA THR A 23 -5.73 -17.75 -7.46
C THR A 23 -4.86 -17.85 -6.22
N GLY A 24 -5.33 -17.33 -5.09
CA GLY A 24 -4.57 -17.34 -3.85
C GLY A 24 -5.45 -17.32 -2.59
N PRO A 25 -4.85 -17.29 -1.41
CA PRO A 25 -5.58 -17.29 -0.16
C PRO A 25 -6.37 -16.00 0.07
N TRP A 26 -7.43 -16.10 0.87
CA TRP A 26 -8.10 -14.94 1.42
C TRP A 26 -7.26 -14.37 2.55
N LEU A 27 -6.98 -13.06 2.46
CA LEU A 27 -6.23 -12.31 3.46
C LEU A 27 -7.14 -11.23 4.03
N GLU A 28 -7.22 -11.17 5.33
CA GLU A 28 -7.88 -10.08 6.05
C GLU A 28 -7.09 -8.79 5.89
N LEU A 29 -7.79 -7.65 5.78
CA LEU A 29 -7.17 -6.35 5.59
C LEU A 29 -6.90 -5.62 6.91
N GLY A 30 -7.35 -6.20 8.05
CA GLY A 30 -7.35 -5.55 9.33
C GLY A 30 -8.37 -4.40 9.39
N GLU A 31 -8.04 -3.32 10.06
CA GLU A 31 -8.90 -2.14 10.16
C GLU A 31 -9.03 -1.46 8.79
N ALA A 32 -10.14 -1.73 8.11
CA ALA A 32 -10.39 -1.32 6.73
C ALA A 32 -11.81 -0.75 6.58
N HIS A 33 -11.95 0.56 6.67
CA HIS A 33 -13.22 1.28 6.56
C HIS A 33 -13.00 2.77 6.20
N PRO A 34 -13.95 3.43 5.50
CA PRO A 34 -15.14 2.85 4.90
C PRO A 34 -14.85 2.05 3.63
N LEU A 35 -15.68 1.03 3.35
CA LEU A 35 -15.80 0.42 2.02
C LEU A 35 -17.00 1.08 1.32
N SER A 36 -16.78 1.72 0.19
CA SER A 36 -17.84 2.30 -0.63
C SER A 36 -17.87 1.70 -2.02
N ILE A 37 -19.07 1.56 -2.59
CA ILE A 37 -19.29 1.11 -3.95
C ILE A 37 -20.36 2.01 -4.56
N GLN A 38 -20.08 2.56 -5.72
CA GLN A 38 -20.98 3.40 -6.47
C GLN A 38 -21.14 2.85 -7.89
N LEU A 39 -22.37 2.68 -8.31
CA LEU A 39 -22.71 2.45 -9.71
C LEU A 39 -23.02 3.81 -10.35
N GLN A 40 -22.39 4.08 -11.47
CA GLN A 40 -22.63 5.28 -12.26
C GLN A 40 -23.27 4.85 -13.56
N ASP A 41 -24.52 5.28 -13.76
CA ASP A 41 -25.17 5.14 -15.05
C ASP A 41 -24.63 6.20 -16.01
N GLU A 42 -24.24 5.80 -17.21
CA GLU A 42 -23.90 6.75 -18.27
C GLU A 42 -25.17 7.27 -18.93
N ASP A 43 -25.15 8.54 -19.34
CA ASP A 43 -26.26 9.15 -20.06
C ASP A 43 -26.60 8.33 -21.31
N PRO A 44 -27.89 8.03 -21.52
CA PRO A 44 -28.29 7.23 -22.66
C PRO A 44 -28.00 7.96 -23.99
N THR A 45 -27.46 7.24 -24.94
CA THR A 45 -27.30 7.78 -26.30
C THR A 45 -28.65 8.02 -26.94
N THR A 46 -28.99 9.29 -27.19
CA THR A 46 -30.27 9.66 -27.81
C THR A 46 -30.22 9.59 -29.32
N ILE A 47 -31.25 8.97 -29.92
CA ILE A 47 -31.46 8.94 -31.39
C ILE A 47 -32.43 10.06 -31.75
N LYS A 48 -31.93 11.02 -32.52
CA LYS A 48 -32.74 12.14 -33.00
C LYS A 48 -33.34 11.85 -34.38
N GLY A 49 -34.62 12.16 -34.56
CA GLY A 49 -35.29 12.04 -35.81
C GLY A 49 -34.75 12.99 -36.89
N ARG A 50 -34.67 12.51 -38.12
CA ARG A 50 -34.15 13.27 -39.27
C ARG A 50 -35.19 13.51 -40.35
N THR A 51 -36.44 13.08 -40.14
CA THR A 51 -37.55 13.34 -41.10
C THR A 51 -38.14 14.72 -40.88
N CYS A 52 -38.92 15.22 -41.85
CA CYS A 52 -39.56 16.53 -41.76
C CYS A 52 -40.48 16.68 -40.53
N LYS A 53 -41.06 15.57 -40.04
CA LYS A 53 -41.96 15.55 -38.88
C LYS A 53 -41.24 15.35 -37.54
N THR A 54 -40.06 14.70 -37.56
CA THR A 54 -39.36 14.30 -36.33
C THR A 54 -37.99 14.98 -36.19
N ARG A 55 -37.67 15.95 -37.05
CA ARG A 55 -36.39 16.63 -37.07
C ARG A 55 -36.07 17.26 -35.70
N GLY A 56 -35.01 16.77 -35.10
CA GLY A 56 -34.54 17.25 -33.78
C GLY A 56 -35.23 16.64 -32.56
N LEU A 57 -36.34 15.90 -32.76
CA LEU A 57 -37.00 15.21 -31.67
C LEU A 57 -36.24 13.92 -31.30
N VAL A 58 -36.19 13.59 -30.01
CA VAL A 58 -35.68 12.29 -29.57
C VAL A 58 -36.71 11.22 -29.91
N ILE A 59 -36.36 10.31 -30.82
CA ILE A 59 -37.23 9.21 -31.31
C ILE A 59 -36.89 7.87 -30.64
N GLY A 60 -35.77 7.81 -29.93
CA GLY A 60 -35.34 6.65 -29.15
C GLY A 60 -34.12 6.98 -28.32
N SER A 61 -33.86 6.14 -27.32
CA SER A 61 -32.64 6.19 -26.53
C SER A 61 -32.09 4.79 -26.35
N LYS A 62 -30.79 4.68 -26.44
CA LYS A 62 -30.06 3.43 -26.12
C LYS A 62 -29.36 3.63 -24.75
N PRO A 63 -29.67 2.82 -23.74
CA PRO A 63 -28.95 2.90 -22.48
C PRO A 63 -27.47 2.54 -22.72
N ASN A 64 -26.59 3.31 -22.15
CA ASN A 64 -25.17 2.97 -22.10
C ASN A 64 -24.91 2.13 -20.82
N PRO A 65 -24.05 1.12 -20.89
CA PRO A 65 -23.69 0.39 -19.69
C PRO A 65 -22.95 1.32 -18.73
N GLY A 66 -23.39 1.32 -17.49
CA GLY A 66 -22.74 2.09 -16.43
C GLY A 66 -21.41 1.50 -16.01
N SER A 67 -20.64 2.27 -15.29
CA SER A 67 -19.39 1.84 -14.65
C SER A 67 -19.57 1.73 -13.16
N ALA A 68 -18.79 0.85 -12.52
CA ALA A 68 -18.73 0.75 -11.08
C ALA A 68 -17.40 1.31 -10.56
N THR A 69 -17.48 2.11 -9.52
CA THR A 69 -16.31 2.63 -8.80
C THR A 69 -16.48 2.39 -7.31
N GLY A 70 -15.41 2.37 -6.56
CA GLY A 70 -15.45 2.25 -5.11
C GLY A 70 -14.18 2.77 -4.49
N SER A 71 -14.20 2.90 -3.18
CA SER A 71 -13.04 3.20 -2.37
C SER A 71 -13.01 2.33 -1.13
N LEU A 72 -11.82 2.10 -0.63
CA LEU A 72 -11.57 1.38 0.61
C LEU A 72 -10.40 2.06 1.32
N THR A 73 -10.63 2.49 2.56
CA THR A 73 -9.57 3.08 3.38
C THR A 73 -9.04 2.03 4.34
N LEU A 74 -7.72 1.88 4.38
CA LEU A 74 -7.00 0.98 5.28
C LEU A 74 -6.35 1.82 6.39
N HIS A 75 -6.52 1.40 7.62
CA HIS A 75 -5.95 2.04 8.81
C HIS A 75 -4.72 1.28 9.34
N GLU A 76 -4.41 0.12 8.77
CA GLU A 76 -3.24 -0.67 9.13
C GLU A 76 -2.15 -0.64 8.06
N TYR A 77 -0.94 -0.28 8.48
CA TYR A 77 0.27 -0.25 7.66
C TYR A 77 0.97 -1.62 7.68
N THR A 78 0.33 -2.63 7.15
CA THR A 78 0.99 -3.92 6.93
C THR A 78 1.78 -3.92 5.62
N THR A 79 2.82 -4.73 5.53
CA THR A 79 3.60 -4.91 4.28
C THR A 79 2.69 -5.21 3.08
N ALA A 80 1.65 -6.05 3.29
CA ALA A 80 0.69 -6.42 2.27
C ALA A 80 -0.19 -5.24 1.83
N ASN A 81 -0.64 -4.40 2.76
CA ASN A 81 -1.48 -3.23 2.48
C ASN A 81 -0.69 -2.14 1.76
N VAL A 82 0.53 -1.85 2.24
CA VAL A 82 1.45 -0.91 1.59
C VAL A 82 1.79 -1.38 0.16
N ALA A 83 2.03 -2.68 -0.03
CA ALA A 83 2.29 -3.22 -1.36
C ALA A 83 1.11 -3.06 -2.32
N LYS A 84 -0.14 -3.26 -1.85
CA LYS A 84 -1.34 -2.99 -2.65
C LYS A 84 -1.42 -1.53 -3.10
N ALA A 85 -1.15 -0.61 -2.17
CA ALA A 85 -1.19 0.83 -2.43
C ALA A 85 -0.10 1.29 -3.39
N LEU A 86 1.13 0.83 -3.23
CA LEU A 86 2.29 1.28 -4.00
C LEU A 86 2.60 0.41 -5.22
N LYS A 87 1.70 -0.51 -5.60
CA LYS A 87 1.95 -1.53 -6.64
C LYS A 87 3.29 -2.22 -6.42
N GLY A 88 3.55 -2.58 -5.16
CA GLY A 88 4.82 -3.13 -4.73
C GLY A 88 4.82 -4.65 -4.77
N LEU A 89 6.02 -5.22 -4.87
CA LEU A 89 6.24 -6.63 -4.60
C LEU A 89 6.68 -6.81 -3.16
N VAL A 90 6.01 -7.73 -2.47
CA VAL A 90 6.38 -8.12 -1.10
C VAL A 90 7.48 -9.17 -1.16
N SER A 91 8.55 -8.94 -0.44
CA SER A 91 9.59 -9.91 -0.17
C SER A 91 9.96 -9.87 1.31
N VAL A 92 10.54 -10.95 1.81
CA VAL A 92 11.18 -10.91 3.12
C VAL A 92 12.61 -10.44 2.89
N ASN A 93 13.05 -9.43 3.63
CA ASN A 93 14.45 -9.05 3.62
C ASN A 93 15.24 -10.16 4.33
N ALA A 94 15.89 -11.01 3.56
CA ALA A 94 16.63 -12.15 4.09
C ALA A 94 18.09 -11.75 4.39
N GLY A 95 18.30 -10.59 5.00
CA GLY A 95 19.62 -10.20 5.51
C GLY A 95 20.04 -11.13 6.64
N ALA A 96 20.87 -12.13 6.34
CA ALA A 96 21.53 -12.89 7.40
C ALA A 96 22.46 -11.94 8.15
N GLY A 97 22.43 -11.99 9.48
CA GLY A 97 23.37 -11.24 10.30
C GLY A 97 24.81 -11.53 9.87
N SER A 98 25.63 -10.52 9.83
CA SER A 98 27.05 -10.62 9.43
C SER A 98 27.92 -9.75 10.33
N THR A 99 29.22 -9.89 10.18
CA THR A 99 30.18 -9.02 10.86
C THR A 99 30.98 -8.26 9.83
N LEU A 100 31.00 -6.95 9.92
CA LEU A 100 31.93 -6.11 9.21
C LEU A 100 33.27 -6.13 9.93
N THR A 101 34.35 -6.36 9.22
CA THR A 101 35.69 -6.31 9.81
C THR A 101 36.58 -5.40 8.98
N ASN A 102 36.97 -4.28 9.55
CA ASN A 102 37.84 -3.29 8.91
C ASN A 102 37.33 -2.85 7.51
N GLN A 103 36.02 -2.66 7.37
CA GLN A 103 35.42 -2.14 6.16
C GLN A 103 35.93 -0.71 5.93
N GLU A 104 36.61 -0.50 4.82
CA GLU A 104 37.12 0.83 4.45
C GLU A 104 36.00 1.71 3.93
N VAL A 105 35.87 2.91 4.50
CA VAL A 105 34.90 3.93 4.08
C VAL A 105 35.63 5.27 3.95
N HIS A 106 35.49 5.92 2.80
CA HIS A 106 36.07 7.25 2.59
C HIS A 106 35.08 8.31 3.03
N LEU A 107 35.36 8.95 4.15
CA LEU A 107 34.57 10.08 4.64
C LEU A 107 34.77 11.29 3.74
N LYS A 108 33.70 12.07 3.56
CA LYS A 108 33.72 13.32 2.81
C LYS A 108 33.87 14.52 3.74
N GLY A 109 33.44 15.69 3.29
CA GLY A 109 33.47 16.91 4.08
C GLY A 109 32.69 16.80 5.39
N LEU A 110 32.86 17.77 6.27
CA LEU A 110 32.16 17.81 7.55
C LEU A 110 30.64 17.73 7.38
N GLY A 111 30.01 16.81 8.12
CA GLY A 111 28.56 16.61 8.08
C GLY A 111 28.01 15.92 6.83
N GLU A 112 28.86 15.57 5.86
CA GLU A 112 28.45 14.83 4.67
C GLU A 112 28.39 13.33 4.98
N TYR A 113 27.19 12.75 4.95
CA TYR A 113 26.97 11.34 5.21
C TYR A 113 27.34 10.47 4.00
N VAL A 114 28.02 9.36 4.28
CA VAL A 114 28.37 8.31 3.32
C VAL A 114 27.89 6.95 3.81
N GLU A 115 27.61 6.05 2.89
CA GLU A 115 27.16 4.69 3.22
C GLU A 115 28.31 3.80 3.70
N VAL A 116 28.08 3.05 4.76
CA VAL A 116 28.99 2.02 5.27
C VAL A 116 28.89 0.74 4.43
N GLY A 117 27.78 0.59 3.69
CA GLY A 117 27.51 -0.59 2.87
C GLY A 117 26.69 -1.68 3.58
N SER A 118 26.26 -1.42 4.81
CA SER A 118 25.34 -2.27 5.58
C SER A 118 24.50 -1.42 6.52
N GLU A 119 23.29 -1.88 6.78
CA GLU A 119 22.31 -1.28 7.67
C GLU A 119 22.20 -2.07 8.98
N LEU A 120 21.47 -1.55 9.98
CA LEU A 120 21.19 -2.20 11.26
C LEU A 120 22.48 -2.59 12.01
N LEU A 121 23.39 -1.64 12.10
CA LEU A 121 24.70 -1.82 12.74
C LEU A 121 24.60 -1.80 14.26
N SER A 122 25.47 -2.57 14.92
CA SER A 122 25.66 -2.56 16.36
C SER A 122 27.11 -2.85 16.74
N GLY A 123 27.53 -2.41 17.92
CA GLY A 123 28.89 -2.62 18.38
C GLY A 123 29.95 -2.03 17.45
N VAL A 124 29.69 -0.82 16.94
CA VAL A 124 30.54 -0.16 15.95
C VAL A 124 31.82 0.32 16.60
N THR A 125 32.94 0.00 15.97
CA THR A 125 34.27 0.56 16.25
C THR A 125 34.82 1.16 14.96
N VAL A 126 35.23 2.42 15.04
CA VAL A 126 35.80 3.15 13.91
C VAL A 126 37.25 3.50 14.24
N THR A 127 38.16 3.20 13.30
CA THR A 127 39.57 3.55 13.44
C THR A 127 40.04 4.34 12.24
N ASP A 128 41.06 5.17 12.42
CA ASP A 128 41.76 5.83 11.32
C ASP A 128 42.60 4.82 10.49
N ALA A 129 43.24 5.30 9.44
CA ALA A 129 44.13 4.47 8.61
C ALA A 129 45.31 3.87 9.41
N GLY A 130 45.73 4.55 10.49
CA GLY A 130 46.81 4.12 11.38
C GLY A 130 46.37 3.13 12.45
N GLY A 131 45.07 2.88 12.60
CA GLY A 131 44.52 2.00 13.62
C GLY A 131 44.17 2.70 14.94
N THR A 132 44.19 4.03 14.98
CA THR A 132 43.77 4.81 16.15
C THR A 132 42.24 4.82 16.23
N GLU A 133 41.68 4.52 17.38
CA GLU A 133 40.22 4.54 17.57
C GLU A 133 39.71 5.97 17.58
N LEU A 134 38.62 6.16 16.83
CA LEU A 134 37.90 7.43 16.73
C LEU A 134 36.64 7.39 17.60
N HIS A 135 36.23 8.55 18.11
CA HIS A 135 35.14 8.67 19.07
C HIS A 135 33.88 9.24 18.42
N GLU A 136 32.75 8.54 18.59
CA GLU A 136 31.44 9.01 18.18
C GLU A 136 31.08 10.33 18.90
N GLY A 137 30.50 11.27 18.17
CA GLY A 137 30.10 12.59 18.68
C GLY A 137 31.25 13.59 18.78
N VAL A 138 32.51 13.19 18.56
CA VAL A 138 33.69 14.05 18.51
C VAL A 138 34.31 14.03 17.12
N ASP A 139 34.70 12.85 16.65
CA ASP A 139 35.39 12.66 15.37
C ASP A 139 34.41 12.33 14.24
N TYR A 140 33.37 11.58 14.56
CA TYR A 140 32.34 11.16 13.59
C TYR A 140 30.95 11.08 14.23
N SER A 141 29.91 11.04 13.38
CA SER A 141 28.54 10.65 13.74
C SER A 141 28.09 9.50 12.86
N ILE A 142 27.28 8.62 13.40
CA ILE A 142 26.78 7.44 12.67
C ILE A 142 25.29 7.25 12.93
N ASN A 143 24.54 6.97 11.84
CA ASN A 143 23.18 6.43 11.94
C ASN A 143 23.23 4.92 11.81
N LEU A 144 23.11 4.22 12.92
CA LEU A 144 23.25 2.76 12.99
C LEU A 144 22.18 2.02 12.18
N THR A 145 20.97 2.58 12.14
CA THR A 145 19.84 1.97 11.42
C THR A 145 20.02 2.02 9.91
N LEU A 146 20.49 3.16 9.41
CA LEU A 146 20.67 3.38 7.95
C LEU A 146 22.08 3.06 7.48
N GLY A 147 23.03 2.78 8.38
CA GLY A 147 24.42 2.56 8.02
C GLY A 147 25.08 3.77 7.37
N LEU A 148 24.76 4.98 7.86
CA LEU A 148 25.32 6.23 7.35
C LEU A 148 26.30 6.82 8.34
N ILE A 149 27.49 7.23 7.90
CA ILE A 149 28.54 7.83 8.72
C ILE A 149 28.99 9.16 8.15
N ALA A 150 29.29 10.15 8.99
CA ALA A 150 29.80 11.46 8.59
C ALA A 150 30.95 11.89 9.50
N ALA A 151 31.92 12.63 8.93
CA ALA A 151 32.97 13.28 9.72
C ALA A 151 32.40 14.44 10.53
N GLN A 152 32.85 14.59 11.78
CA GLN A 152 32.54 15.75 12.64
C GLN A 152 33.79 16.59 12.96
N ALA A 153 34.97 16.05 12.79
CA ALA A 153 36.22 16.78 12.96
C ALA A 153 36.97 16.94 11.64
N ASP A 154 37.61 18.09 11.44
CA ASP A 154 38.43 18.38 10.25
C ASP A 154 39.55 17.35 10.02
N ALA A 155 40.08 16.79 11.12
CA ALA A 155 41.14 15.78 11.08
C ALA A 155 40.71 14.48 10.42
N VAL A 156 39.42 14.19 10.39
CA VAL A 156 38.83 12.95 9.85
C VAL A 156 38.13 13.21 8.52
N ALA A 157 37.79 14.47 8.20
CA ALA A 157 37.18 14.85 6.94
C ALA A 157 38.09 14.54 5.75
N ASN A 158 37.51 14.02 4.68
CA ASN A 158 38.22 13.59 3.46
C ASN A 158 39.30 12.52 3.70
N THR A 159 39.16 11.71 4.75
CA THR A 159 40.04 10.58 5.05
C THR A 159 39.35 9.26 4.91
N THR A 160 40.11 8.18 4.84
CA THR A 160 39.57 6.81 4.87
C THR A 160 39.65 6.27 6.29
N VAL A 161 38.52 5.78 6.77
CA VAL A 161 38.40 5.11 8.07
C VAL A 161 38.07 3.65 7.88
N LYS A 162 38.35 2.83 8.91
CA LYS A 162 38.01 1.42 8.97
C LYS A 162 36.93 1.18 10.00
N ILE A 163 35.86 0.50 9.60
CA ILE A 163 34.69 0.24 10.43
C ILE A 163 34.59 -1.26 10.69
N SER A 164 34.46 -1.60 11.97
CA SER A 164 34.11 -2.94 12.41
C SER A 164 32.78 -2.87 13.17
N ALA A 165 31.83 -3.73 12.81
CA ALA A 165 30.50 -3.72 13.36
C ALA A 165 29.82 -5.08 13.23
N THR A 166 28.81 -5.34 14.04
CA THR A 166 27.88 -6.45 13.84
C THR A 166 26.66 -5.93 13.11
N VAL A 167 26.29 -6.58 12.01
CA VAL A 167 25.08 -6.34 11.24
C VAL A 167 23.99 -7.26 11.78
N ALA A 168 22.88 -6.71 12.24
CA ALA A 168 21.77 -7.52 12.73
C ALA A 168 21.09 -8.29 11.58
N GLU A 169 20.48 -9.43 11.92
CA GLU A 169 19.60 -10.15 11.00
C GLU A 169 18.34 -9.29 10.76
N ASP A 170 18.01 -9.05 9.49
CA ASP A 170 16.79 -8.34 9.11
C ASP A 170 15.77 -9.33 8.52
N LYS A 171 14.70 -9.57 9.28
CA LYS A 171 13.56 -10.41 8.88
C LYS A 171 12.32 -9.59 8.52
N ALA A 172 12.44 -8.28 8.45
CA ALA A 172 11.31 -7.41 8.13
C ALA A 172 10.79 -7.66 6.70
N GLY A 173 9.51 -7.38 6.51
CA GLY A 173 8.92 -7.37 5.18
C GLY A 173 9.44 -6.19 4.37
N ARG A 174 9.85 -6.44 3.14
CA ARG A 174 10.27 -5.42 2.18
C ARG A 174 9.20 -5.25 1.11
N VAL A 175 8.86 -4.00 0.82
CA VAL A 175 8.02 -3.63 -0.32
C VAL A 175 8.88 -2.95 -1.37
N THR A 176 9.04 -3.58 -2.52
CA THR A 176 9.71 -2.95 -3.67
C THR A 176 8.68 -2.13 -4.43
N ILE A 177 8.77 -0.81 -4.30
CA ILE A 177 7.78 0.14 -4.83
C ILE A 177 7.75 0.13 -6.36
N GLY A 178 6.54 0.09 -6.94
CA GLY A 178 6.34 0.16 -8.40
C GLY A 178 6.78 -1.08 -9.18
N ALA A 179 7.28 -2.13 -8.52
CA ALA A 179 7.71 -3.36 -9.17
C ALA A 179 6.56 -4.34 -9.46
N GLY A 180 5.39 -4.11 -8.84
CA GLY A 180 4.19 -4.93 -9.02
C GLY A 180 3.33 -4.48 -10.19
N GLN A 181 2.51 -5.40 -10.68
CA GLN A 181 1.45 -5.09 -11.64
C GLN A 181 0.20 -4.60 -10.92
N SER A 182 -0.73 -4.01 -11.69
CA SER A 182 -2.07 -3.71 -11.17
C SER A 182 -2.71 -4.97 -10.63
N MET A 183 -3.10 -4.93 -9.37
CA MET A 183 -3.62 -6.11 -8.67
C MET A 183 -5.13 -6.21 -8.86
N ARG A 184 -5.60 -7.39 -9.29
CA ARG A 184 -7.02 -7.73 -9.32
C ARG A 184 -7.33 -8.65 -8.17
N VAL A 185 -8.35 -8.28 -7.40
CA VAL A 185 -8.76 -9.04 -6.21
C VAL A 185 -10.28 -9.25 -6.18
N ALA A 186 -10.70 -10.36 -5.60
CA ALA A 186 -12.05 -10.48 -5.07
C ALA A 186 -12.09 -9.88 -3.66
N ILE A 187 -13.24 -9.32 -3.28
CA ILE A 187 -13.45 -8.73 -1.96
C ILE A 187 -14.64 -9.43 -1.31
N LYS A 188 -14.47 -9.84 -0.06
CA LYS A 188 -15.55 -10.29 0.81
C LYS A 188 -15.61 -9.42 2.04
N GLY A 189 -16.83 -9.01 2.41
CA GLY A 189 -17.11 -8.35 3.68
C GLY A 189 -18.13 -9.16 4.48
N ASP A 190 -17.86 -9.40 5.74
CA ASP A 190 -18.82 -9.83 6.73
C ASP A 190 -19.11 -8.64 7.64
N LEU A 191 -20.26 -8.04 7.43
CA LEU A 191 -20.66 -6.80 8.05
C LEU A 191 -21.82 -7.07 9.01
N ILE A 192 -21.76 -6.47 10.18
CA ILE A 192 -22.81 -6.58 11.21
C ILE A 192 -23.50 -5.22 11.31
N ASN A 193 -24.82 -5.23 11.27
CA ASN A 193 -25.61 -4.04 11.51
C ASN A 193 -25.65 -3.76 13.02
N GLU A 194 -25.08 -2.64 13.47
CA GLU A 194 -25.02 -2.28 14.89
C GLU A 194 -26.38 -2.08 15.56
N TYR A 195 -27.47 -1.90 14.79
CA TYR A 195 -28.81 -1.73 15.34
C TYR A 195 -29.62 -3.03 15.45
N SER A 196 -29.30 -4.06 14.65
CA SER A 196 -30.09 -5.29 14.59
C SER A 196 -29.28 -6.57 14.80
N ASP A 197 -27.95 -6.47 14.92
CA ASP A 197 -27.01 -7.61 14.96
C ASP A 197 -27.15 -8.56 13.76
N GLU A 198 -27.79 -8.11 12.68
CA GLU A 198 -27.94 -8.89 11.45
C GLU A 198 -26.66 -8.82 10.61
N HIS A 199 -26.26 -9.98 10.09
CA HIS A 199 -25.09 -10.09 9.20
C HIS A 199 -25.45 -9.76 7.77
N VAL A 200 -24.70 -8.86 7.16
CA VAL A 200 -24.74 -8.54 5.73
C VAL A 200 -23.40 -8.93 5.10
N ARG A 201 -23.48 -9.77 4.09
CA ARG A 201 -22.30 -10.26 3.37
C ARG A 201 -22.19 -9.55 2.03
N VAL A 202 -21.05 -8.92 1.80
CA VAL A 202 -20.72 -8.27 0.53
C VAL A 202 -19.72 -9.14 -0.21
N PHE A 203 -19.96 -9.40 -1.48
CA PHE A 203 -19.02 -10.11 -2.33
C PHE A 203 -18.86 -9.38 -3.66
N LEU A 204 -17.64 -8.93 -3.94
CA LEU A 204 -17.23 -8.41 -5.25
C LEU A 204 -16.32 -9.44 -5.91
N ARG A 205 -16.70 -9.87 -7.11
CA ARG A 205 -16.02 -10.97 -7.81
C ARG A 205 -14.62 -10.60 -8.28
N LYS A 206 -14.47 -9.39 -8.78
CA LYS A 206 -13.21 -8.91 -9.35
C LYS A 206 -13.15 -7.39 -9.26
N CYS A 207 -12.14 -6.88 -8.60
CA CYS A 207 -11.88 -5.45 -8.49
C CYS A 207 -10.42 -5.17 -8.87
N LEU A 208 -10.22 -4.25 -9.79
CA LEU A 208 -8.91 -3.69 -10.03
C LEU A 208 -8.61 -2.69 -8.91
N ILE A 209 -7.53 -2.93 -8.17
CA ILE A 209 -7.01 -1.95 -7.21
C ILE A 209 -6.10 -0.99 -7.96
N SER A 210 -6.45 0.28 -7.91
CA SER A 210 -5.59 1.37 -8.37
C SER A 210 -5.29 2.28 -7.18
N SER A 211 -4.03 2.60 -7.01
CA SER A 211 -3.60 3.55 -6.01
C SER A 211 -3.66 4.94 -6.62
N ASN A 212 -4.47 5.81 -6.03
CA ASN A 212 -4.27 7.26 -6.08
C ASN A 212 -3.79 7.73 -4.69
N ALA A 213 -3.41 6.79 -3.83
CA ALA A 213 -3.08 7.08 -2.46
C ALA A 213 -1.69 7.72 -2.39
N GLU A 214 -1.65 8.90 -1.87
CA GLU A 214 -0.47 9.45 -1.23
C GLU A 214 -0.30 8.70 0.10
N ILE A 215 0.85 8.08 0.30
CA ILE A 215 1.21 7.49 1.59
C ILE A 215 2.15 8.47 2.26
N ASN A 216 1.67 9.08 3.33
CA ASN A 216 2.49 9.93 4.17
C ASN A 216 3.26 9.06 5.17
N PHE A 217 4.58 8.97 5.01
CA PHE A 217 5.44 8.27 5.96
C PHE A 217 5.88 9.16 7.14
N VAL A 218 5.70 10.47 7.00
CA VAL A 218 5.99 11.48 8.03
C VAL A 218 4.80 12.42 8.12
N SER A 219 4.06 12.34 9.21
CA SER A 219 2.94 13.24 9.50
C SER A 219 3.43 14.54 10.15
N ASN A 220 2.73 15.63 9.85
CA ASN A 220 2.95 16.93 10.50
C ASN A 220 2.07 17.15 11.73
N GLU A 221 1.11 16.27 12.00
CA GLU A 221 0.13 16.43 13.09
C GLU A 221 0.12 15.22 14.03
N ASP A 222 0.18 15.50 15.32
CA ASP A 222 0.25 14.47 16.38
C ASP A 222 -1.07 13.70 16.60
N THR A 223 -2.15 14.04 15.87
CA THR A 223 -3.51 13.55 16.14
C THR A 223 -4.12 12.73 15.02
N ASP A 224 -3.57 12.77 13.83
CA ASP A 224 -4.11 12.02 12.68
C ASP A 224 -3.40 10.69 12.50
N HIS A 225 -4.18 9.63 12.50
CA HIS A 225 -3.69 8.32 12.05
C HIS A 225 -3.58 8.34 10.54
N GLU A 226 -2.38 8.03 10.05
CA GLU A 226 -2.15 7.88 8.61
C GLU A 226 -3.02 6.75 8.06
N THR A 227 -3.62 6.97 6.91
CA THR A 227 -4.49 6.01 6.24
C THR A 227 -4.05 5.76 4.81
N ILE A 228 -4.36 4.59 4.29
CA ILE A 228 -4.11 4.22 2.91
C ILE A 228 -5.44 4.16 2.16
N GLU A 229 -5.68 5.07 1.23
CA GLU A 229 -6.88 5.05 0.41
C GLU A 229 -6.64 4.25 -0.88
N LEU A 230 -7.43 3.21 -1.07
CA LEU A 230 -7.46 2.38 -2.28
C LEU A 230 -8.66 2.74 -3.13
N LYS A 231 -8.44 3.03 -4.40
CA LYS A 231 -9.51 3.14 -5.39
C LYS A 231 -9.80 1.78 -5.96
N LEU A 232 -11.07 1.40 -5.91
CA LEU A 232 -11.57 0.14 -6.44
C LEU A 232 -12.28 0.40 -7.77
N THR A 233 -11.97 -0.40 -8.77
CA THR A 233 -12.74 -0.46 -10.02
C THR A 233 -13.28 -1.88 -10.17
N PRO A 234 -14.55 -2.12 -9.79
CA PRO A 234 -15.18 -3.40 -10.00
C PRO A 234 -15.24 -3.74 -11.49
N GLU A 235 -14.87 -4.96 -11.83
CA GLU A 235 -14.89 -5.50 -13.19
C GLU A 235 -15.81 -6.72 -13.22
N ILE A 236 -16.53 -6.92 -14.33
CA ILE A 236 -17.32 -8.14 -14.56
C ILE A 236 -16.38 -9.20 -15.13
N PRO A 237 -16.18 -10.34 -14.43
CA PRO A 237 -15.34 -11.41 -14.94
C PRO A 237 -15.92 -12.02 -16.24
N THR A 238 -15.06 -12.60 -17.05
CA THR A 238 -15.47 -13.28 -18.28
C THR A 238 -16.49 -14.39 -17.98
N GLY A 239 -17.63 -14.33 -18.67
CA GLY A 239 -18.72 -15.31 -18.49
C GLY A 239 -19.69 -15.02 -17.34
N GLN A 240 -19.51 -13.92 -16.63
CA GLN A 240 -20.44 -13.43 -15.61
C GLN A 240 -21.24 -12.23 -16.15
N SER A 241 -22.31 -11.85 -15.44
CA SER A 241 -23.17 -10.72 -15.80
C SER A 241 -23.27 -9.64 -14.72
N ASP A 242 -22.59 -9.83 -13.60
CA ASP A 242 -22.65 -8.95 -12.43
C ASP A 242 -21.27 -8.72 -11.82
N TYR A 243 -21.14 -7.64 -11.05
CA TYR A 243 -19.94 -7.32 -10.29
C TYR A 243 -19.82 -8.14 -9.00
N GLY A 244 -20.93 -8.67 -8.49
CA GLY A 244 -21.02 -9.37 -7.21
C GLY A 244 -22.43 -9.32 -6.62
N HIS A 245 -22.55 -9.60 -5.32
CA HIS A 245 -23.84 -9.60 -4.62
C HIS A 245 -23.71 -9.12 -3.17
N ILE A 246 -24.84 -8.75 -2.61
CA ILE A 246 -24.99 -8.41 -1.19
C ILE A 246 -26.12 -9.29 -0.64
N ASP A 247 -25.81 -10.07 0.37
CA ASP A 247 -26.75 -10.98 1.04
C ASP A 247 -27.04 -10.49 2.47
N GLY A 248 -28.21 -10.84 2.98
CA GLY A 248 -28.58 -10.56 4.38
C GLY A 248 -29.29 -9.21 4.57
N LEU A 249 -29.64 -8.50 3.49
CA LEU A 249 -30.47 -7.30 3.61
C LEU A 249 -31.92 -7.70 3.95
N PRO A 250 -32.63 -6.92 4.84
CA PRO A 250 -33.98 -7.23 5.21
C PRO A 250 -34.94 -7.12 4.03
N LEU A 251 -35.76 -8.13 3.85
CA LEU A 251 -36.88 -8.09 2.89
C LEU A 251 -38.01 -7.19 3.46
N ARG A 252 -38.53 -6.31 2.64
CA ARG A 252 -39.70 -5.47 2.99
C ARG A 252 -41.01 -6.25 2.86
#